data_ad691ea5a1a641cd30687bfff0644bf9
#
_entry.id   ad691ea5a1a641cd30687bfff0644bf9
#
_cell.length_a   1.000
_cell.length_b   1.000
_cell.length_c   1.000
_cell.angle_alpha   90.00
_cell.angle_beta   90.00
_cell.angle_gamma   90.00
#
_symmetry.space_group_name_H-M   'P 1'
#
loop_
_entity.id
_entity.type
_entity.pdbx_description
1 polymer ?
#
loop_
_entity_poly.entity_id
_entity_poly.type
_entity_poly.pdbx_seq_one_letter_code
_entity_poly.pdbx_strand_id
1 'polypeptide(L)'
;WHPDYIPAKVERLAVDTLAAEVAKTKAEFVVVTGGEPAIHDLAPLVDALHKIGRAVHLETSGAFTIKGDFEWITLSPKRWKLPLAENITRADEFKIIVDQDGAILEYVNVIGMTNKPVWLHPEWSKHSDILTLDTITEWVKAKGAPYRAGWQMHKHYAADLKDARSAPAVPLGGDSEKGF
;
A
#
# COMPACT_ATOMS: atom_id res chain seq x y z
N TRP A 1 7.02 7.18 1.21
CA TRP A 1 7.72 7.83 0.09
C TRP A 1 8.98 8.51 0.59
N HIS A 2 10.14 8.13 0.05
CA HIS A 2 11.44 8.72 0.39
C HIS A 2 11.92 9.58 -0.79
N PRO A 3 12.55 10.75 -0.56
CA PRO A 3 12.99 11.66 -1.61
C PRO A 3 13.87 10.99 -2.68
N ASP A 4 14.66 9.99 -2.30
CA ASP A 4 15.56 9.27 -3.21
C ASP A 4 14.83 8.35 -4.21
N TYR A 5 13.51 8.16 -4.04
CA TYR A 5 12.66 7.36 -4.94
C TYR A 5 11.86 8.22 -5.92
N ILE A 6 12.26 9.45 -6.13
CA ILE A 6 11.68 10.26 -7.21
C ILE A 6 12.03 9.57 -8.53
N PRO A 7 11.03 9.13 -9.31
CA PRO A 7 11.31 8.50 -10.60
C PRO A 7 12.07 9.48 -11.49
N ALA A 8 13.01 8.97 -12.27
CA ALA A 8 13.80 9.78 -13.21
C ALA A 8 12.90 10.50 -14.24
N LYS A 9 11.70 9.97 -14.48
CA LYS A 9 10.69 10.57 -15.33
C LYS A 9 9.34 10.61 -14.60
N VAL A 10 8.82 11.82 -14.40
CA VAL A 10 7.46 12.05 -13.89
C VAL A 10 6.58 12.44 -15.07
N GLU A 11 5.52 11.68 -15.28
CA GLU A 11 4.51 11.97 -16.28
C GLU A 11 3.28 12.57 -15.60
N ARG A 12 2.77 13.67 -16.16
CA ARG A 12 1.52 14.29 -15.69
C ARG A 12 0.43 13.97 -16.72
N LEU A 13 -0.53 13.18 -16.29
CA LEU A 13 -1.68 12.80 -17.12
C LEU A 13 -2.94 13.49 -16.60
N ALA A 14 -3.81 13.86 -17.53
CA ALA A 14 -5.14 14.32 -17.17
C ALA A 14 -5.96 13.15 -16.60
N VAL A 15 -6.83 13.44 -15.66
CA VAL A 15 -7.73 12.45 -15.02
C VAL A 15 -8.53 11.67 -16.06
N ASP A 16 -9.09 12.36 -17.06
CA ASP A 16 -9.86 11.72 -18.13
C ASP A 16 -9.02 10.76 -18.98
N THR A 17 -7.73 11.06 -19.16
CA THR A 17 -6.81 10.16 -19.86
C THR A 17 -6.59 8.89 -19.05
N LEU A 18 -6.40 9.00 -17.72
CA LEU A 18 -6.28 7.84 -16.83
C LEU A 18 -7.56 7.00 -16.83
N ALA A 19 -8.72 7.63 -16.73
CA ALA A 19 -10.01 6.93 -16.77
C ALA A 19 -10.21 6.22 -18.12
N ALA A 20 -9.81 6.84 -19.25
CA ALA A 20 -9.89 6.23 -20.57
C ALA A 20 -8.96 5.01 -20.72
N GLU A 21 -7.76 5.03 -20.11
CA GLU A 21 -6.87 3.86 -20.07
C GLU A 21 -7.48 2.71 -19.26
N VAL A 22 -8.04 3.01 -18.09
CA VAL A 22 -8.73 2.03 -17.26
C VAL A 22 -9.93 1.41 -17.97
N ALA A 23 -10.70 2.22 -18.72
CA ALA A 23 -11.87 1.76 -19.48
C ALA A 23 -11.54 0.69 -20.54
N LYS A 24 -10.29 0.63 -21.01
CA LYS A 24 -9.83 -0.41 -21.94
C LYS A 24 -9.68 -1.79 -21.29
N THR A 25 -9.68 -1.85 -19.98
CA THR A 25 -9.53 -3.09 -19.21
C THR A 25 -10.89 -3.65 -18.80
N LYS A 26 -10.91 -4.92 -18.38
CA LYS A 26 -12.09 -5.57 -17.77
C LYS A 26 -12.01 -5.64 -16.26
N ALA A 27 -11.04 -4.95 -15.64
CA ALA A 27 -10.89 -4.94 -14.18
C ALA A 27 -12.13 -4.33 -13.52
N GLU A 28 -12.64 -4.96 -12.47
CA GLU A 28 -13.81 -4.49 -11.74
C GLU A 28 -13.49 -3.30 -10.83
N PHE A 29 -12.26 -3.25 -10.34
CA PHE A 29 -11.77 -2.18 -9.47
C PHE A 29 -10.37 -1.71 -9.85
N VAL A 30 -10.02 -0.52 -9.40
CA VAL A 30 -8.72 0.12 -9.58
C VAL A 30 -8.08 0.34 -8.22
N VAL A 31 -6.82 -0.04 -8.05
CA VAL A 31 -6.05 0.30 -6.86
C VAL A 31 -5.21 1.53 -7.14
N VAL A 32 -5.51 2.62 -6.45
CA VAL A 32 -4.67 3.83 -6.44
C VAL A 32 -3.58 3.63 -5.41
N THR A 33 -2.35 3.60 -5.86
CA THR A 33 -1.16 3.37 -5.06
C THR A 33 0.01 4.19 -5.62
N GLY A 34 1.24 3.92 -5.22
CA GLY A 34 2.43 4.58 -5.74
C GLY A 34 3.39 4.91 -4.61
N GLY A 35 4.06 6.06 -4.63
CA GLY A 35 4.81 6.58 -3.49
C GLY A 35 3.86 6.82 -2.30
N GLU A 36 3.25 8.00 -2.27
CA GLU A 36 2.14 8.28 -1.35
C GLU A 36 1.05 9.04 -2.12
N PRO A 37 -0.03 8.36 -2.53
CA PRO A 37 -1.06 8.98 -3.36
C PRO A 37 -1.83 10.08 -2.65
N ALA A 38 -2.00 10.00 -1.33
CA ALA A 38 -2.77 10.97 -0.56
C ALA A 38 -2.10 12.35 -0.41
N ILE A 39 -0.89 12.56 -0.96
CA ILE A 39 -0.35 13.94 -1.12
C ILE A 39 -1.12 14.75 -2.16
N HIS A 40 -1.91 14.08 -2.99
CA HIS A 40 -2.74 14.70 -4.02
C HIS A 40 -4.21 14.76 -3.59
N ASP A 41 -4.96 15.65 -4.22
CA ASP A 41 -6.42 15.58 -4.17
C ASP A 41 -6.87 14.49 -5.16
N LEU A 42 -7.33 13.37 -4.63
CA LEU A 42 -7.72 12.20 -5.44
C LEU A 42 -9.21 12.23 -5.83
N ALA A 43 -10.01 13.13 -5.25
CA ALA A 43 -11.44 13.16 -5.52
C ALA A 43 -11.78 13.26 -7.03
N PRO A 44 -11.13 14.11 -7.84
CA PRO A 44 -11.42 14.14 -9.26
C PRO A 44 -11.13 12.83 -10.01
N LEU A 45 -10.08 12.10 -9.60
CA LEU A 45 -9.74 10.80 -10.20
C LEU A 45 -10.78 9.74 -9.80
N VAL A 46 -11.14 9.70 -8.52
CA VAL A 46 -12.16 8.77 -8.01
C VAL A 46 -13.48 8.98 -8.73
N ASP A 47 -13.94 10.24 -8.83
CA ASP A 47 -15.18 10.59 -9.54
C ASP A 47 -15.16 10.15 -11.01
N ALA A 48 -14.02 10.31 -11.70
CA ALA A 48 -13.89 9.89 -13.09
C ALA A 48 -13.91 8.37 -13.24
N LEU A 49 -13.32 7.62 -12.31
CA LEU A 49 -13.33 6.16 -12.31
C LEU A 49 -14.72 5.61 -11.98
N HIS A 50 -15.43 6.22 -11.03
CA HIS A 50 -16.82 5.87 -10.72
C HIS A 50 -17.74 6.10 -11.94
N LYS A 51 -17.57 7.20 -12.69
CA LYS A 51 -18.35 7.47 -13.92
C LYS A 51 -18.22 6.38 -14.97
N ILE A 52 -17.10 5.67 -15.03
CA ILE A 52 -16.89 4.52 -15.92
C ILE A 52 -17.23 3.17 -15.25
N GLY A 53 -17.87 3.19 -14.09
CA GLY A 53 -18.35 2.01 -13.36
C GLY A 53 -17.24 1.19 -12.71
N ARG A 54 -16.15 1.81 -12.26
CA ARG A 54 -15.08 1.14 -11.53
C ARG A 54 -15.11 1.49 -10.06
N ALA A 55 -15.06 0.48 -9.19
CA ALA A 55 -14.76 0.68 -7.78
C ALA A 55 -13.30 1.15 -7.62
N VAL A 56 -13.03 1.97 -6.61
CA VAL A 56 -11.69 2.54 -6.38
C VAL A 56 -11.19 2.18 -5.00
N HIS A 57 -10.08 1.47 -4.95
CA HIS A 57 -9.38 1.14 -3.71
C HIS A 57 -8.15 2.03 -3.55
N LEU A 58 -7.75 2.30 -2.32
CA LEU A 58 -6.58 3.12 -2.00
C LEU A 58 -5.58 2.32 -1.17
N GLU A 59 -4.31 2.33 -1.55
CA GLU A 59 -3.21 1.98 -0.67
C GLU A 59 -2.43 3.24 -0.28
N THR A 60 -2.33 3.54 1.02
CA THR A 60 -1.69 4.74 1.54
C THR A 60 -0.98 4.48 2.87
N SER A 61 0.01 5.29 3.21
CA SER A 61 0.58 5.31 4.57
C SER A 61 -0.40 5.88 5.60
N GLY A 62 -1.42 6.59 5.17
CA GLY A 62 -2.36 7.31 6.03
C GLY A 62 -1.81 8.61 6.62
N ALA A 63 -0.61 9.04 6.23
CA ALA A 63 0.07 10.19 6.80
C ALA A 63 -0.46 11.57 6.31
N PHE A 64 -1.37 11.56 5.35
CA PHE A 64 -1.99 12.75 4.77
C PHE A 64 -3.50 12.61 4.70
N THR A 65 -4.25 13.71 4.74
CA THR A 65 -5.71 13.71 4.63
C THR A 65 -6.14 13.06 3.32
N ILE A 66 -6.94 12.00 3.41
CA ILE A 66 -7.46 11.28 2.25
C ILE A 66 -8.68 12.03 1.70
N LYS A 67 -8.58 12.45 0.44
CA LYS A 67 -9.69 13.06 -0.32
C LYS A 67 -10.14 12.11 -1.42
N GLY A 68 -11.44 11.92 -1.50
CA GLY A 68 -12.11 10.97 -2.39
C GLY A 68 -12.93 9.94 -1.63
N ASP A 69 -13.88 9.35 -2.32
CA ASP A 69 -14.78 8.32 -1.79
C ASP A 69 -14.33 6.95 -2.32
N PHE A 70 -13.64 6.20 -1.47
CA PHE A 70 -13.04 4.92 -1.81
C PHE A 70 -13.87 3.78 -1.25
N GLU A 71 -14.10 2.73 -2.04
CA GLU A 71 -14.76 1.51 -1.59
C GLU A 71 -13.90 0.68 -0.64
N TRP A 72 -12.56 0.85 -0.69
CA TRP A 72 -11.64 0.14 0.19
C TRP A 72 -10.37 0.94 0.44
N ILE A 73 -9.95 1.04 1.68
CA ILE A 73 -8.72 1.73 2.08
C ILE A 73 -7.82 0.75 2.83
N THR A 74 -6.70 0.40 2.21
CA THR A 74 -5.59 -0.33 2.84
C THR A 74 -4.59 0.68 3.40
N LEU A 75 -4.48 0.73 4.72
CA LEU A 75 -3.54 1.62 5.39
C LEU A 75 -2.25 0.87 5.74
N SER A 76 -1.13 1.32 5.19
CA SER A 76 0.21 0.76 5.43
C SER A 76 1.10 1.78 6.16
N PRO A 77 1.09 1.82 7.51
CA PRO A 77 1.77 2.84 8.28
C PRO A 77 3.29 2.83 8.05
N LYS A 78 3.91 3.99 8.17
CA LYS A 78 5.36 4.16 7.99
C LYS A 78 5.96 4.86 9.21
N ARG A 79 7.19 4.50 9.59
CA ARG A 79 7.88 5.05 10.77
C ARG A 79 8.18 6.54 10.63
N TRP A 80 8.55 6.96 9.43
CA TRP A 80 8.98 8.34 9.18
C TRP A 80 7.84 9.37 9.31
N LYS A 81 6.58 8.94 9.16
CA LYS A 81 5.40 9.78 9.37
C LYS A 81 4.19 8.93 9.71
N LEU A 82 3.73 9.05 10.94
CA LEU A 82 2.61 8.25 11.45
C LEU A 82 1.29 8.64 10.76
N PRO A 83 0.35 7.68 10.63
CA PRO A 83 -0.96 7.94 10.06
C PRO A 83 -1.78 8.89 10.93
N LEU A 84 -2.64 9.67 10.28
CA LEU A 84 -3.62 10.50 10.96
C LEU A 84 -4.71 9.63 11.60
N ALA A 85 -5.18 10.02 12.79
CA ALA A 85 -6.22 9.28 13.51
C ALA A 85 -7.50 9.09 12.69
N GLU A 86 -7.88 10.10 11.90
CA GLU A 86 -9.02 10.03 10.98
C GLU A 86 -8.85 8.91 9.94
N ASN A 87 -7.63 8.73 9.41
CA ASN A 87 -7.34 7.71 8.41
C ASN A 87 -7.29 6.31 9.02
N ILE A 88 -6.80 6.16 10.26
CA ILE A 88 -6.90 4.89 11.01
C ILE A 88 -8.38 4.48 11.15
N THR A 89 -9.24 5.45 11.45
CA THR A 89 -10.70 5.20 11.55
C THR A 89 -11.32 4.83 10.21
N ARG A 90 -10.92 5.50 9.12
CA ARG A 90 -11.45 5.25 7.77
C ARG A 90 -10.94 3.95 7.14
N ALA A 91 -9.75 3.49 7.49
CA ALA A 91 -9.16 2.28 6.90
C ALA A 91 -10.10 1.08 7.02
N ASP A 92 -10.14 0.25 5.99
CA ASP A 92 -10.86 -1.03 5.98
C ASP A 92 -9.96 -2.18 6.42
N GLU A 93 -8.66 -2.06 6.16
CA GLU A 93 -7.64 -3.00 6.62
C GLU A 93 -6.31 -2.30 6.84
N PHE A 94 -5.41 -3.01 7.52
CA PHE A 94 -4.03 -2.57 7.75
C PHE A 94 -3.05 -3.54 7.10
N LYS A 95 -2.01 -2.99 6.48
CA LYS A 95 -0.89 -3.74 5.91
C LYS A 95 0.39 -3.34 6.62
N ILE A 96 0.92 -4.21 7.46
CA ILE A 96 2.17 -4.02 8.19
C ILE A 96 3.30 -4.70 7.42
N ILE A 97 4.34 -3.95 7.09
CA ILE A 97 5.56 -4.49 6.51
C ILE A 97 6.51 -4.86 7.65
N VAL A 98 6.85 -6.13 7.74
CA VAL A 98 7.74 -6.68 8.77
C VAL A 98 9.16 -6.68 8.22
N ASP A 99 9.93 -5.67 8.59
CA ASP A 99 11.28 -5.39 8.10
C ASP A 99 12.37 -5.62 9.15
N GLN A 100 11.99 -5.66 10.42
CA GLN A 100 12.90 -5.88 11.54
C GLN A 100 12.16 -6.44 12.76
N ASP A 101 12.93 -6.88 13.76
CA ASP A 101 12.40 -7.30 15.04
C ASP A 101 11.64 -6.15 15.73
N GLY A 102 10.47 -6.48 16.25
CA GLY A 102 9.59 -5.51 16.91
C GLY A 102 8.69 -4.69 15.99
N ALA A 103 8.86 -4.75 14.66
CA ALA A 103 8.05 -4.00 13.71
C ALA A 103 6.54 -4.22 13.91
N ILE A 104 6.12 -5.46 14.15
CA ILE A 104 4.70 -5.78 14.35
C ILE A 104 4.16 -5.03 15.58
N LEU A 105 4.86 -5.11 16.71
CA LEU A 105 4.42 -4.47 17.95
C LEU A 105 4.39 -2.94 17.82
N GLU A 106 5.39 -2.37 17.14
CA GLU A 106 5.46 -0.93 16.88
C GLU A 106 4.21 -0.44 16.13
N TYR A 107 3.88 -1.08 15.01
CA TYR A 107 2.73 -0.66 14.20
C TYR A 107 1.38 -1.00 14.84
N VAL A 108 1.29 -2.11 15.58
CA VAL A 108 0.08 -2.44 16.36
C VAL A 108 -0.20 -1.36 17.42
N ASN A 109 0.83 -0.81 18.05
CA ASN A 109 0.67 0.30 18.98
C ASN A 109 0.18 1.59 18.27
N VAL A 110 0.59 1.81 17.02
CA VAL A 110 0.15 2.97 16.22
C VAL A 110 -1.31 2.85 15.81
N ILE A 111 -1.73 1.69 15.30
CA ILE A 111 -3.11 1.49 14.84
C ILE A 111 -4.10 1.24 15.99
N GLY A 112 -3.61 0.88 17.16
CA GLY A 112 -4.44 0.56 18.32
C GLY A 112 -5.20 -0.77 18.18
N MET A 113 -6.15 -1.00 19.10
CA MET A 113 -7.02 -2.16 19.02
C MET A 113 -8.00 -2.03 17.86
N THR A 114 -8.10 -3.07 17.04
CA THR A 114 -8.98 -3.10 15.87
C THR A 114 -9.52 -4.52 15.65
N ASN A 115 -10.72 -4.60 15.06
CA ASN A 115 -11.28 -5.84 14.53
C ASN A 115 -11.13 -5.94 13.00
N LYS A 116 -10.58 -4.89 12.36
CA LYS A 116 -10.30 -4.87 10.92
C LYS A 116 -9.11 -5.77 10.61
N PRO A 117 -9.06 -6.39 9.41
CA PRO A 117 -7.94 -7.24 9.02
C PRO A 117 -6.59 -6.53 9.18
N VAL A 118 -5.61 -7.21 9.77
CA VAL A 118 -4.22 -6.74 9.90
C VAL A 118 -3.31 -7.74 9.19
N TRP A 119 -2.86 -7.38 8.01
CA TRP A 119 -1.98 -8.20 7.20
C TRP A 119 -0.52 -7.95 7.56
N LEU A 120 0.21 -9.01 7.87
CA LEU A 120 1.64 -9.01 8.15
C LEU A 120 2.38 -9.53 6.92
N HIS A 121 3.08 -8.64 6.22
CA HIS A 121 3.85 -8.98 5.03
C HIS A 121 5.34 -8.90 5.35
N PRO A 122 6.15 -9.90 5.03
CA PRO A 122 7.60 -9.72 5.08
C PRO A 122 7.99 -8.59 4.14
N GLU A 123 8.94 -7.76 4.55
CA GLU A 123 9.62 -6.84 3.64
C GLU A 123 10.23 -7.65 2.49
N TRP A 124 10.23 -7.10 1.26
CA TRP A 124 10.52 -7.93 0.09
C TRP A 124 11.92 -8.54 0.08
N SER A 125 12.94 -7.84 0.54
CA SER A 125 14.30 -8.39 0.65
C SER A 125 14.37 -9.56 1.66
N LYS A 126 13.42 -9.64 2.58
CA LYS A 126 13.28 -10.66 3.62
C LYS A 126 12.18 -11.70 3.34
N HIS A 127 11.64 -11.71 2.13
CA HIS A 127 10.52 -12.60 1.79
C HIS A 127 10.83 -14.11 1.93
N SER A 128 12.09 -14.49 1.92
CA SER A 128 12.58 -15.87 2.16
C SER A 128 13.42 -16.00 3.44
N ASP A 129 13.54 -14.95 4.25
CA ASP A 129 14.24 -15.00 5.52
C ASP A 129 13.42 -15.76 6.56
N ILE A 130 13.97 -16.87 7.06
CA ILE A 130 13.28 -17.78 7.98
C ILE A 130 12.89 -17.06 9.27
N LEU A 131 13.74 -16.21 9.80
CA LEU A 131 13.45 -15.50 11.07
C LEU A 131 12.26 -14.54 10.90
N THR A 132 12.21 -13.81 9.80
CA THR A 132 11.07 -12.92 9.49
C THR A 132 9.78 -13.71 9.32
N LEU A 133 9.82 -14.83 8.59
CA LEU A 133 8.65 -15.67 8.37
C LEU A 133 8.16 -16.33 9.66
N ASP A 134 9.08 -16.81 10.50
CA ASP A 134 8.75 -17.38 11.81
C ASP A 134 8.15 -16.31 12.74
N THR A 135 8.71 -15.09 12.75
CA THR A 135 8.15 -13.98 13.52
C THR A 135 6.68 -13.72 13.17
N ILE A 136 6.35 -13.65 11.87
CA ILE A 136 4.98 -13.47 11.40
C ILE A 136 4.10 -14.67 11.80
N THR A 137 4.61 -15.88 11.58
CA THR A 137 3.88 -17.12 11.86
C THR A 137 3.54 -17.25 13.34
N GLU A 138 4.53 -17.07 14.21
CA GLU A 138 4.33 -17.16 15.66
C GLU A 138 3.41 -16.05 16.18
N TRP A 139 3.50 -14.84 15.62
CA TRP A 139 2.56 -13.78 15.98
C TRP A 139 1.11 -14.17 15.64
N VAL A 140 0.87 -14.64 14.40
CA VAL A 140 -0.48 -15.03 13.96
C VAL A 140 -1.00 -16.20 14.80
N LYS A 141 -0.17 -17.19 15.11
CA LYS A 141 -0.54 -18.33 15.98
C LYS A 141 -0.89 -17.88 17.38
N ALA A 142 -0.11 -16.99 17.96
CA ALA A 142 -0.27 -16.54 19.34
C ALA A 142 -1.45 -15.57 19.53
N LYS A 143 -1.74 -14.72 18.55
CA LYS A 143 -2.75 -13.65 18.65
C LYS A 143 -4.07 -13.98 17.92
N GLY A 144 -4.03 -14.80 16.85
CA GLY A 144 -5.22 -15.09 16.04
C GLY A 144 -5.76 -13.84 15.33
N ALA A 145 -7.08 -13.82 15.09
CA ALA A 145 -7.72 -12.64 14.52
C ALA A 145 -7.48 -11.39 15.38
N PRO A 146 -7.32 -10.22 14.74
CA PRO A 146 -7.52 -9.91 13.31
C PRO A 146 -6.27 -10.11 12.42
N TYR A 147 -5.18 -10.67 12.97
CA TYR A 147 -3.89 -10.81 12.29
C TYR A 147 -3.91 -11.92 11.25
N ARG A 148 -3.26 -11.66 10.11
CA ARG A 148 -3.17 -12.57 8.96
C ARG A 148 -1.77 -12.47 8.36
N ALA A 149 -1.20 -13.61 7.98
CA ALA A 149 0.01 -13.62 7.16
C ALA A 149 -0.35 -13.28 5.71
N GLY A 150 0.47 -12.48 5.04
CA GLY A 150 0.26 -12.07 3.66
C GLY A 150 1.56 -11.91 2.89
N TRP A 151 1.43 -11.62 1.60
CA TRP A 151 2.54 -11.45 0.68
C TRP A 151 2.33 -10.25 -0.25
N GLN A 152 3.43 -9.68 -0.72
CA GLN A 152 3.39 -8.68 -1.79
C GLN A 152 3.26 -9.38 -3.16
N MET A 153 2.06 -9.84 -3.47
CA MET A 153 1.77 -10.69 -4.64
C MET A 153 2.20 -10.05 -5.97
N HIS A 154 2.06 -8.72 -6.10
CA HIS A 154 2.48 -8.01 -7.31
C HIS A 154 3.97 -8.21 -7.65
N LYS A 155 4.82 -8.43 -6.65
CA LYS A 155 6.25 -8.70 -6.84
C LYS A 155 6.50 -10.12 -7.37
N HIS A 156 5.72 -11.11 -6.92
CA HIS A 156 5.80 -12.46 -7.47
C HIS A 156 5.39 -12.54 -8.94
N TYR A 157 4.43 -11.71 -9.34
CA TYR A 157 3.99 -11.63 -10.74
C TYR A 157 4.85 -10.67 -11.58
N ALA A 158 5.84 -10.00 -11.01
CA ALA A 158 6.62 -8.95 -11.65
C ALA A 158 5.73 -7.95 -12.40
N ALA A 159 4.64 -7.53 -11.74
CA ALA A 159 3.58 -6.74 -12.36
C ALA A 159 4.09 -5.40 -12.90
N ASP A 160 5.06 -4.79 -12.24
CA ASP A 160 5.78 -3.59 -12.63
C ASP A 160 6.54 -3.72 -13.95
N LEU A 161 7.04 -4.91 -14.26
CA LEU A 161 7.79 -5.18 -15.50
C LEU A 161 6.87 -5.37 -16.71
N LYS A 162 5.56 -5.49 -16.49
CA LYS A 162 4.58 -5.75 -17.55
C LYS A 162 4.06 -4.48 -18.23
N ASP A 163 4.27 -3.32 -17.65
CA ASP A 163 3.99 -2.03 -18.26
C ASP A 163 5.30 -1.41 -18.78
N ALA A 164 5.40 -1.21 -20.09
CA ALA A 164 6.57 -0.60 -20.71
C ALA A 164 6.85 0.83 -20.23
N ARG A 165 5.87 1.48 -19.58
CA ARG A 165 6.00 2.80 -18.96
C ARG A 165 6.57 2.72 -17.55
N SER A 166 6.56 1.54 -16.93
CA SER A 166 7.12 1.31 -15.62
C SER A 166 8.64 1.29 -15.72
N ALA A 167 9.27 2.35 -15.27
CA ALA A 167 10.73 2.45 -15.18
C ALA A 167 11.09 2.91 -13.76
N PRO A 168 10.96 2.03 -12.75
CA PRO A 168 11.31 2.40 -11.40
C PRO A 168 12.81 2.74 -11.34
N ALA A 169 13.15 3.85 -10.67
CA ALA A 169 14.53 4.29 -10.50
C ALA A 169 15.37 3.30 -9.68
N VAL A 170 14.70 2.46 -8.90
CA VAL A 170 15.27 1.35 -8.12
C VAL A 170 14.41 0.10 -8.29
N PRO A 171 15.01 -1.09 -8.18
CA PRO A 171 14.22 -2.33 -8.21
C PRO A 171 13.07 -2.30 -7.21
N LEU A 172 11.90 -2.77 -7.61
CA LEU A 172 10.77 -2.95 -6.69
C LEU A 172 11.15 -4.00 -5.65
N GLY A 173 11.53 -3.60 -4.53
CA GLY A 173 12.03 -4.41 -3.42
C GLY A 173 12.30 -3.52 -2.25
N GLY A 174 12.34 -2.23 -2.52
CA GLY A 174 12.82 -1.28 -1.55
C GLY A 174 14.35 -1.34 -1.45
N ASP A 175 14.87 -0.50 -0.63
CA ASP A 175 16.26 -0.45 -0.24
C ASP A 175 16.31 -0.65 1.27
N SER A 176 16.65 -1.87 1.70
CA SER A 176 16.69 -2.21 3.12
C SER A 176 17.72 -1.38 3.91
N GLU A 177 18.76 -0.86 3.24
CA GLU A 177 19.73 0.03 3.87
C GLU A 177 19.13 1.41 4.15
N LYS A 178 18.12 1.81 3.37
CA LYS A 178 17.41 3.08 3.51
C LYS A 178 16.05 2.95 4.25
N GLY A 179 15.67 1.73 4.64
CA GLY A 179 14.51 1.47 5.49
C GLY A 179 13.16 1.52 4.77
N PHE A 180 13.11 1.15 3.49
CA PHE A 180 11.85 1.03 2.74
C PHE A 180 11.89 0.04 1.58
#